data_e3f0f916a5c81b3d8604b30aaf840ce9
#
_entry.id   e3f0f916a5c81b3d8604b30aaf840ce9
#
_cell.length_a   1.000
_cell.length_b   1.000
_cell.length_c   1.000
_cell.angle_alpha   90.00
_cell.angle_beta   90.00
_cell.angle_gamma   90.00
#
_symmetry.space_group_name_H-M   'P 1'
#
loop_
_entity.id
_entity.type
_entity.pdbx_description
1 polymer ?
#
loop_
_entity_poly.entity_id
_entity_poly.type
_entity_poly.pdbx_seq_one_letter_code
_entity_poly.pdbx_strand_id
1 'polypeptide(L)'
;GYFGQPHIIVRFMAIRSPREAVQGGVIGISWMLFAVLGAVGTAVVGVAVYQRDTAQLKDPETVFISLGTLLFHPLVAGFMLAAILAAIMSTISSQLLVTSSALIEDLYRTVRRKELSTGHLIIASRTAVLVVALVAAVMAWSPSETILTLVAWAGFGASFGPTVLLCLYWRRLTVPGALAGMVAGAVLVAVWGNTDGGPGGIFDIYELLPAFVGHLAVAVGVS
;
A
#
# COMPACT_ATOMS: atom_id res chain seq x y z
N GLY A 1 4.20 -6.36 0.85
CA GLY A 1 3.98 -4.94 0.54
C GLY A 1 4.09 -4.01 1.74
N TYR A 2 3.76 -4.49 2.96
CA TYR A 2 3.62 -3.64 4.15
C TYR A 2 4.90 -2.84 4.49
N PHE A 3 6.07 -3.46 4.45
CA PHE A 3 7.36 -2.81 4.74
C PHE A 3 7.81 -1.79 3.71
N GLY A 4 7.25 -1.81 2.51
CA GLY A 4 7.58 -0.86 1.45
C GLY A 4 6.69 0.37 1.40
N GLN A 5 5.66 0.46 2.24
CA GLN A 5 4.71 1.56 2.21
C GLN A 5 5.25 2.80 2.94
N PRO A 6 5.50 3.93 2.26
CA PRO A 6 6.12 5.11 2.86
C PRO A 6 5.33 5.66 4.05
N HIS A 7 4.01 5.70 3.96
CA HIS A 7 3.12 6.20 5.02
C HIS A 7 3.12 5.31 6.27
N ILE A 8 3.57 4.07 6.16
CA ILE A 8 3.75 3.15 7.29
C ILE A 8 5.15 3.33 7.89
N ILE A 9 6.19 3.38 7.05
CA ILE A 9 7.58 3.55 7.48
C ILE A 9 7.76 4.82 8.31
N VAL A 10 7.20 5.95 7.87
CA VAL A 10 7.26 7.22 8.59
C VAL A 10 6.71 7.11 10.01
N ARG A 11 5.67 6.30 10.23
CA ARG A 11 5.12 6.08 11.59
C ARG A 11 6.08 5.34 12.50
N PHE A 12 6.81 4.36 11.97
CA PHE A 12 7.86 3.66 12.73
C PHE A 12 9.03 4.57 13.06
N MET A 13 9.40 5.48 12.16
CA MET A 13 10.46 6.47 12.41
C MET A 13 10.08 7.49 13.52
N ALA A 14 8.79 7.73 13.73
CA ALA A 14 8.28 8.64 14.74
C ALA A 14 8.18 8.04 16.17
N ILE A 15 8.49 6.75 16.34
CA ILE A 15 8.42 6.05 17.64
C ILE A 15 9.56 6.52 18.54
N ARG A 16 9.25 6.84 19.80
CA ARG A 16 10.21 7.41 20.76
C ARG A 16 11.20 6.40 21.33
N SER A 17 10.81 5.14 21.44
CA SER A 17 11.65 4.11 22.07
C SER A 17 11.43 2.72 21.48
N PRO A 18 12.45 1.82 21.53
CA PRO A 18 12.30 0.44 21.10
C PRO A 18 11.19 -0.33 21.82
N ARG A 19 10.92 0.01 23.10
CA ARG A 19 9.84 -0.61 23.88
C ARG A 19 8.47 -0.26 23.32
N GLU A 20 8.25 1.01 22.98
CA GLU A 20 7.01 1.45 22.31
C GLU A 20 6.84 0.81 20.94
N ALA A 21 7.94 0.60 20.19
CA ALA A 21 7.91 -0.11 18.92
C ALA A 21 7.42 -1.55 19.08
N VAL A 22 7.94 -2.27 20.10
CA VAL A 22 7.50 -3.65 20.38
C VAL A 22 6.03 -3.69 20.82
N GLN A 23 5.63 -2.79 21.72
CA GLN A 23 4.23 -2.73 22.18
C GLN A 23 3.27 -2.40 21.03
N GLY A 24 3.62 -1.39 20.21
CA GLY A 24 2.85 -1.04 19.02
C GLY A 24 2.78 -2.19 18.02
N GLY A 25 3.88 -2.93 17.84
CA GLY A 25 3.94 -4.13 17.01
C GLY A 25 3.01 -5.22 17.52
N VAL A 26 3.02 -5.53 18.81
CA VAL A 26 2.13 -6.54 19.41
C VAL A 26 0.66 -6.15 19.23
N ILE A 27 0.31 -4.90 19.54
CA ILE A 27 -1.08 -4.41 19.37
C ILE A 27 -1.49 -4.48 17.89
N GLY A 28 -0.64 -4.00 16.97
CA GLY A 28 -0.93 -3.98 15.55
C GLY A 28 -1.08 -5.40 14.96
N ILE A 29 -0.19 -6.33 15.32
CA ILE A 29 -0.26 -7.72 14.86
C ILE A 29 -1.50 -8.41 15.42
N SER A 30 -1.82 -8.22 16.71
CA SER A 30 -3.03 -8.78 17.31
C SER A 30 -4.29 -8.26 16.62
N TRP A 31 -4.36 -6.95 16.37
CA TRP A 31 -5.46 -6.34 15.63
C TRP A 31 -5.60 -6.91 14.21
N MET A 32 -4.48 -7.02 13.50
CA MET A 32 -4.46 -7.58 12.15
C MET A 32 -4.94 -9.03 12.13
N LEU A 33 -4.55 -9.84 13.12
CA LEU A 33 -5.01 -11.23 13.25
C LEU A 33 -6.53 -11.29 13.38
N PHE A 34 -7.12 -10.49 14.28
CA PHE A 34 -8.57 -10.42 14.43
C PHE A 34 -9.27 -9.94 13.16
N ALA A 35 -8.73 -8.94 12.48
CA ALA A 35 -9.28 -8.42 11.23
C ALA A 35 -9.26 -9.49 10.12
N VAL A 36 -8.14 -10.22 9.97
CA VAL A 36 -8.01 -11.30 8.97
C VAL A 36 -8.96 -12.46 9.30
N LEU A 37 -9.06 -12.88 10.55
CA LEU A 37 -10.01 -13.93 10.97
C LEU A 37 -11.47 -13.50 10.69
N GLY A 38 -11.81 -12.24 10.95
CA GLY A 38 -13.11 -11.68 10.61
C GLY A 38 -13.38 -11.67 9.11
N ALA A 39 -12.40 -11.28 8.30
CA ALA A 39 -12.51 -11.28 6.84
C ALA A 39 -12.70 -12.71 6.29
N VAL A 40 -11.91 -13.68 6.76
CA VAL A 40 -12.05 -15.08 6.38
C VAL A 40 -13.43 -15.63 6.80
N GLY A 41 -13.88 -15.34 8.02
CA GLY A 41 -15.20 -15.69 8.49
C GLY A 41 -16.32 -15.11 7.61
N THR A 42 -16.20 -13.83 7.24
CA THR A 42 -17.15 -13.18 6.32
C THR A 42 -17.16 -13.85 4.95
N ALA A 43 -15.98 -14.19 4.41
CA ALA A 43 -15.87 -14.88 3.12
C ALA A 43 -16.55 -16.26 3.16
N VAL A 44 -16.31 -17.07 4.22
CA VAL A 44 -16.93 -18.39 4.39
C VAL A 44 -18.46 -18.28 4.48
N VAL A 45 -18.97 -17.33 5.28
CA VAL A 45 -20.41 -17.07 5.37
C VAL A 45 -20.96 -16.60 4.03
N GLY A 46 -20.25 -15.74 3.32
CA GLY A 46 -20.61 -15.27 1.99
C GLY A 46 -20.78 -16.43 1.00
N VAL A 47 -19.79 -17.32 0.94
CA VAL A 47 -19.87 -18.53 0.11
C VAL A 47 -21.10 -19.37 0.48
N ALA A 48 -21.34 -19.59 1.78
CA ALA A 48 -22.48 -20.41 2.24
C ALA A 48 -23.83 -19.77 1.88
N VAL A 49 -23.96 -18.44 1.94
CA VAL A 49 -25.20 -17.71 1.60
C VAL A 49 -25.43 -17.69 0.10
N TYR A 50 -24.41 -17.26 -0.67
CA TYR A 50 -24.57 -17.05 -2.12
C TYR A 50 -24.50 -18.32 -2.97
N GLN A 51 -23.93 -19.42 -2.46
CA GLN A 51 -24.03 -20.72 -3.16
C GLN A 51 -25.41 -21.36 -3.08
N ARG A 52 -26.20 -21.02 -2.04
CA ARG A 52 -27.55 -21.56 -1.84
C ARG A 52 -28.64 -20.78 -2.56
N ASP A 53 -28.37 -19.53 -2.86
CA ASP A 53 -29.34 -18.60 -3.47
C ASP A 53 -28.97 -18.37 -4.94
N THR A 54 -29.97 -18.27 -5.80
CA THR A 54 -29.80 -17.97 -7.24
C THR A 54 -29.28 -16.54 -7.50
N ALA A 55 -29.17 -15.72 -6.46
CA ALA A 55 -28.55 -14.39 -6.52
C ALA A 55 -27.03 -14.51 -6.46
N GLN A 56 -26.39 -14.69 -7.63
CA GLN A 56 -24.94 -14.62 -7.73
C GLN A 56 -24.45 -13.23 -7.31
N LEU A 57 -23.48 -13.21 -6.39
CA LEU A 57 -22.76 -11.98 -6.06
C LEU A 57 -21.99 -11.55 -7.31
N LYS A 58 -22.32 -10.38 -7.86
CA LYS A 58 -21.70 -9.89 -9.11
C LYS A 58 -20.20 -9.65 -8.95
N ASP A 59 -19.78 -9.25 -7.75
CA ASP A 59 -18.41 -8.94 -7.40
C ASP A 59 -18.09 -9.52 -6.02
N PRO A 60 -17.19 -10.51 -5.93
CA PRO A 60 -16.79 -11.13 -4.66
C PRO A 60 -16.22 -10.14 -3.64
N GLU A 61 -15.61 -9.03 -4.08
CA GLU A 61 -15.03 -8.02 -3.20
C GLU A 61 -16.12 -7.26 -2.40
N THR A 62 -17.36 -7.25 -2.89
CA THR A 62 -18.48 -6.59 -2.22
C THR A 62 -19.17 -7.47 -1.17
N VAL A 63 -18.68 -8.69 -0.91
CA VAL A 63 -19.33 -9.65 -0.01
C VAL A 63 -19.62 -9.10 1.39
N PHE A 64 -18.69 -8.33 1.97
CA PHE A 64 -18.86 -7.72 3.29
C PHE A 64 -20.02 -6.72 3.32
N ILE A 65 -20.09 -5.85 2.31
CA ILE A 65 -21.15 -4.85 2.17
C ILE A 65 -22.49 -5.54 1.92
N SER A 66 -22.51 -6.52 1.03
CA SER A 66 -23.73 -7.26 0.64
C SER A 66 -24.29 -8.03 1.82
N LEU A 67 -23.48 -8.76 2.57
CA LEU A 67 -23.90 -9.45 3.79
C LEU A 67 -24.34 -8.46 4.88
N GLY A 68 -23.64 -7.32 5.00
CA GLY A 68 -24.00 -6.27 5.93
C GLY A 68 -25.41 -5.72 5.69
N THR A 69 -25.76 -5.46 4.43
CA THR A 69 -27.08 -4.96 4.05
C THR A 69 -28.16 -6.04 4.09
N LEU A 70 -27.80 -7.29 3.86
CA LEU A 70 -28.75 -8.42 3.86
C LEU A 70 -29.13 -8.89 5.26
N LEU A 71 -28.15 -9.00 6.17
CA LEU A 71 -28.32 -9.66 7.46
C LEU A 71 -28.63 -8.70 8.61
N PHE A 72 -28.28 -7.43 8.49
CA PHE A 72 -28.39 -6.46 9.58
C PHE A 72 -29.46 -5.41 9.33
N HIS A 73 -29.99 -4.87 10.43
CA HIS A 73 -30.90 -3.74 10.38
C HIS A 73 -30.24 -2.53 9.65
N PRO A 74 -30.95 -1.74 8.83
CA PRO A 74 -30.39 -0.64 8.04
C PRO A 74 -29.49 0.32 8.81
N LEU A 75 -29.79 0.56 10.08
CA LEU A 75 -28.99 1.43 10.95
C LEU A 75 -27.60 0.81 11.20
N VAL A 76 -27.52 -0.50 11.47
CA VAL A 76 -26.25 -1.23 11.67
C VAL A 76 -25.46 -1.29 10.36
N ALA A 77 -26.13 -1.60 9.26
CA ALA A 77 -25.50 -1.59 7.93
C ALA A 77 -24.92 -0.19 7.59
N GLY A 78 -25.64 0.88 7.95
CA GLY A 78 -25.15 2.26 7.81
C GLY A 78 -23.89 2.54 8.63
N PHE A 79 -23.80 2.06 9.87
CA PHE A 79 -22.57 2.15 10.67
C PHE A 79 -21.41 1.36 10.06
N MET A 80 -21.65 0.18 9.51
CA MET A 80 -20.63 -0.62 8.82
C MET A 80 -20.09 0.13 7.60
N LEU A 81 -20.94 0.72 6.78
CA LEU A 81 -20.56 1.54 5.64
C LEU A 81 -19.76 2.77 6.07
N ALA A 82 -20.19 3.46 7.12
CA ALA A 82 -19.50 4.61 7.68
C ALA A 82 -18.09 4.22 8.18
N ALA A 83 -17.95 3.05 8.81
CA ALA A 83 -16.65 2.54 9.25
C ALA A 83 -15.69 2.26 8.07
N ILE A 84 -16.21 1.70 6.97
CA ILE A 84 -15.42 1.49 5.73
C ILE A 84 -14.95 2.83 5.19
N LEU A 85 -15.85 3.81 5.05
CA LEU A 85 -15.51 5.14 4.56
C LEU A 85 -14.48 5.83 5.46
N ALA A 86 -14.62 5.73 6.78
CA ALA A 86 -13.67 6.28 7.72
C ALA A 86 -12.27 5.66 7.57
N ALA A 87 -12.18 4.34 7.38
CA ALA A 87 -10.92 3.63 7.14
C ALA A 87 -10.26 4.08 5.82
N ILE A 88 -11.03 4.19 4.75
CA ILE A 88 -10.56 4.70 3.45
C ILE A 88 -10.04 6.13 3.58
N MET A 89 -10.81 7.03 4.20
CA MET A 89 -10.43 8.43 4.38
C MET A 89 -9.16 8.59 5.21
N SER A 90 -8.98 7.79 6.26
CA SER A 90 -7.76 7.83 7.10
C SER A 90 -6.51 7.43 6.31
N THR A 91 -6.65 6.45 5.43
CA THR A 91 -5.55 5.97 4.57
C THR A 91 -5.22 6.99 3.48
N ILE A 92 -6.22 7.50 2.77
CA ILE A 92 -6.04 8.54 1.74
C ILE A 92 -5.36 9.77 2.34
N SER A 93 -5.82 10.26 3.50
CA SER A 93 -5.21 11.42 4.17
C SER A 93 -3.73 11.20 4.50
N SER A 94 -3.39 10.00 4.99
CA SER A 94 -2.00 9.64 5.28
C SER A 94 -1.12 9.60 4.03
N GLN A 95 -1.62 9.01 2.95
CA GLN A 95 -0.90 8.89 1.69
C GLN A 95 -0.71 10.25 1.02
N LEU A 96 -1.75 11.07 0.96
CA LEU A 96 -1.67 12.43 0.42
C LEU A 96 -0.65 13.27 1.19
N LEU A 97 -0.65 13.19 2.52
CA LEU A 97 0.29 13.94 3.36
C LEU A 97 1.73 13.51 3.09
N VAL A 98 2.02 12.21 3.08
CA VAL A 98 3.37 11.70 2.84
C VAL A 98 3.85 12.01 1.43
N THR A 99 3.00 11.82 0.41
CA THR A 99 3.35 12.11 -0.97
C THR A 99 3.62 13.60 -1.19
N SER A 100 2.78 14.48 -0.64
CA SER A 100 2.99 15.92 -0.74
C SER A 100 4.23 16.39 0.01
N SER A 101 4.52 15.82 1.18
CA SER A 101 5.76 16.08 1.92
C SER A 101 6.98 15.67 1.10
N ALA A 102 6.99 14.47 0.52
CA ALA A 102 8.10 14.02 -0.32
C ALA A 102 8.32 14.95 -1.52
N LEU A 103 7.24 15.38 -2.19
CA LEU A 103 7.33 16.31 -3.30
C LEU A 103 7.94 17.68 -2.91
N ILE A 104 7.56 18.21 -1.75
CA ILE A 104 7.97 19.54 -1.34
C ILE A 104 9.28 19.51 -0.57
N GLU A 105 9.42 18.65 0.44
CA GLU A 105 10.60 18.65 1.30
C GLU A 105 11.79 17.96 0.60
N ASP A 106 11.57 16.84 -0.06
CA ASP A 106 12.68 16.06 -0.63
C ASP A 106 13.01 16.52 -2.04
N LEU A 107 12.01 16.73 -2.91
CA LEU A 107 12.26 17.06 -4.30
C LEU A 107 12.38 18.57 -4.51
N TYR A 108 11.38 19.37 -4.14
CA TYR A 108 11.34 20.79 -4.45
C TYR A 108 12.45 21.59 -3.73
N ARG A 109 12.71 21.31 -2.45
CA ARG A 109 13.80 21.95 -1.70
C ARG A 109 15.17 21.55 -2.24
N THR A 110 15.37 20.29 -2.59
CA THR A 110 16.63 19.78 -3.14
C THR A 110 16.96 20.42 -4.49
N VAL A 111 15.97 20.55 -5.37
CA VAL A 111 16.15 21.14 -6.69
C VAL A 111 16.40 22.65 -6.62
N ARG A 112 15.66 23.35 -5.77
CA ARG A 112 15.73 24.82 -5.71
C ARG A 112 16.89 25.38 -4.93
N ARG A 113 17.52 24.62 -4.03
CA ARG A 113 18.67 25.02 -3.19
C ARG A 113 18.54 26.39 -2.49
N LYS A 114 17.35 26.98 -2.45
CA LYS A 114 17.08 28.29 -1.82
C LYS A 114 16.21 28.06 -0.58
N GLU A 115 16.53 28.78 0.49
CA GLU A 115 15.66 28.86 1.65
C GLU A 115 14.34 29.55 1.25
N LEU A 116 13.25 28.85 1.41
CA LEU A 116 11.91 29.34 1.13
C LEU A 116 11.30 29.91 2.41
N SER A 117 10.58 31.01 2.30
CA SER A 117 9.82 31.50 3.45
C SER A 117 8.74 30.51 3.82
N THR A 118 8.42 30.43 5.13
CA THR A 118 7.41 29.53 5.67
C THR A 118 6.06 29.65 4.96
N GLY A 119 5.68 30.85 4.55
CA GLY A 119 4.43 31.08 3.80
C GLY A 119 4.42 30.40 2.44
N HIS A 120 5.52 30.46 1.67
CA HIS A 120 5.63 29.78 0.39
C HIS A 120 5.61 28.26 0.53
N LEU A 121 6.24 27.71 1.58
CA LEU A 121 6.20 26.27 1.85
C LEU A 121 4.79 25.78 2.15
N ILE A 122 4.01 26.52 2.94
CA ILE A 122 2.62 26.15 3.25
C ILE A 122 1.77 26.15 1.99
N ILE A 123 1.88 27.19 1.14
CA ILE A 123 1.12 27.24 -0.11
C ILE A 123 1.54 26.12 -1.05
N ALA A 124 2.85 25.88 -1.21
CA ALA A 124 3.38 24.81 -2.05
C ALA A 124 2.87 23.42 -1.57
N SER A 125 2.91 23.17 -0.26
CA SER A 125 2.41 21.89 0.29
C SER A 125 0.91 21.69 0.05
N ARG A 126 0.10 22.73 0.26
CA ARG A 126 -1.35 22.66 -0.02
C ARG A 126 -1.64 22.43 -1.50
N THR A 127 -0.91 23.11 -2.38
CA THR A 127 -1.02 22.93 -3.82
C THR A 127 -0.61 21.52 -4.23
N ALA A 128 0.48 20.99 -3.66
CA ALA A 128 0.92 19.63 -3.91
C ALA A 128 -0.13 18.61 -3.50
N VAL A 129 -0.74 18.74 -2.30
CA VAL A 129 -1.84 17.88 -1.86
C VAL A 129 -3.00 17.91 -2.86
N LEU A 130 -3.40 19.10 -3.29
CA LEU A 130 -4.51 19.26 -4.24
C LEU A 130 -4.19 18.61 -5.60
N VAL A 131 -3.00 18.83 -6.13
CA VAL A 131 -2.56 18.25 -7.42
C VAL A 131 -2.52 16.74 -7.33
N VAL A 132 -1.91 16.18 -6.27
CA VAL A 132 -1.85 14.73 -6.07
C VAL A 132 -3.26 14.13 -5.94
N ALA A 133 -4.16 14.78 -5.19
CA ALA A 133 -5.53 14.33 -5.04
C ALA A 133 -6.29 14.35 -6.37
N LEU A 134 -6.11 15.39 -7.18
CA LEU A 134 -6.74 15.47 -8.51
C LEU A 134 -6.22 14.39 -9.46
N VAL A 135 -4.90 14.17 -9.49
CA VAL A 135 -4.31 13.09 -10.30
C VAL A 135 -4.85 11.74 -9.86
N ALA A 136 -4.88 11.46 -8.56
CA ALA A 136 -5.43 10.22 -8.02
C ALA A 136 -6.92 10.06 -8.37
N ALA A 137 -7.72 11.12 -8.30
CA ALA A 137 -9.13 11.10 -8.68
C ALA A 137 -9.32 10.80 -10.16
N VAL A 138 -8.49 11.37 -11.04
CA VAL A 138 -8.52 11.09 -12.49
C VAL A 138 -8.14 9.63 -12.75
N MET A 139 -7.11 9.11 -12.09
CA MET A 139 -6.72 7.70 -12.21
C MET A 139 -7.80 6.75 -11.69
N ALA A 140 -8.51 7.13 -10.63
CA ALA A 140 -9.60 6.34 -10.06
C ALA A 140 -10.88 6.36 -10.92
N TRP A 141 -11.00 7.24 -11.89
CA TRP A 141 -12.16 7.31 -12.78
C TRP A 141 -12.34 6.07 -13.66
N SER A 142 -11.23 5.46 -14.04
CA SER A 142 -11.22 4.21 -14.81
C SER A 142 -10.22 3.24 -14.18
N PRO A 143 -10.53 2.65 -13.02
CA PRO A 143 -9.61 1.75 -12.34
C PRO A 143 -9.49 0.47 -13.16
N SER A 144 -8.31 0.21 -13.72
CA SER A 144 -7.95 -1.14 -14.08
C SER A 144 -7.48 -1.85 -12.82
N GLU A 145 -8.06 -2.98 -12.47
CA GLU A 145 -7.69 -3.78 -11.28
C GLU A 145 -6.20 -4.08 -11.27
N THR A 146 -5.62 -4.33 -12.44
CA THR A 146 -4.20 -4.56 -12.65
C THR A 146 -3.33 -3.40 -12.14
N ILE A 147 -3.66 -2.14 -12.48
CA ILE A 147 -2.86 -0.98 -12.05
C ILE A 147 -2.93 -0.79 -10.54
N LEU A 148 -4.12 -0.98 -9.94
CA LEU A 148 -4.30 -0.78 -8.49
C LEU A 148 -3.53 -1.82 -7.68
N THR A 149 -3.59 -3.09 -8.09
CA THR A 149 -2.90 -4.19 -7.39
C THR A 149 -1.39 -4.13 -7.62
N LEU A 150 -0.95 -3.92 -8.86
CA LEU A 150 0.46 -3.83 -9.23
C LEU A 150 1.17 -2.67 -8.53
N VAL A 151 0.59 -1.47 -8.59
CA VAL A 151 1.26 -0.27 -8.07
C VAL A 151 1.14 -0.19 -6.55
N ALA A 152 -0.04 -0.48 -5.98
CA ALA A 152 -0.30 -0.21 -4.57
C ALA A 152 0.43 -1.16 -3.62
N TRP A 153 0.49 -2.45 -3.90
CA TRP A 153 1.08 -3.44 -2.99
C TRP A 153 2.38 -4.04 -3.48
N ALA A 154 2.39 -4.55 -4.70
CA ALA A 154 3.56 -5.20 -5.26
C ALA A 154 4.64 -4.17 -5.61
N GLY A 155 4.28 -3.07 -6.26
CA GLY A 155 5.20 -2.03 -6.69
C GLY A 155 5.96 -1.40 -5.51
N PHE A 156 5.26 -0.88 -4.52
CA PHE A 156 5.92 -0.30 -3.33
C PHE A 156 6.61 -1.37 -2.48
N GLY A 157 5.97 -2.54 -2.32
CA GLY A 157 6.53 -3.64 -1.54
C GLY A 157 7.86 -4.15 -2.08
N ALA A 158 7.96 -4.35 -3.39
CA ALA A 158 9.15 -4.84 -4.05
C ALA A 158 10.22 -3.75 -4.24
N SER A 159 9.80 -2.47 -4.44
CA SER A 159 10.75 -1.38 -4.66
C SER A 159 11.39 -0.89 -3.36
N PHE A 160 10.67 -0.81 -2.27
CA PHE A 160 11.19 -0.23 -1.02
C PHE A 160 11.44 -1.27 0.07
N GLY A 161 10.64 -2.34 0.13
CA GLY A 161 10.74 -3.34 1.20
C GLY A 161 12.12 -3.93 1.38
N PRO A 162 12.76 -4.48 0.32
CA PRO A 162 14.10 -5.05 0.43
C PRO A 162 15.16 -4.03 0.83
N THR A 163 15.08 -2.79 0.32
CA THR A 163 16.01 -1.72 0.72
C THR A 163 15.92 -1.43 2.21
N VAL A 164 14.70 -1.35 2.78
CA VAL A 164 14.52 -1.14 4.22
C VAL A 164 15.15 -2.27 5.02
N LEU A 165 14.93 -3.53 4.61
CA LEU A 165 15.55 -4.68 5.26
C LEU A 165 17.09 -4.65 5.16
N LEU A 166 17.61 -4.34 3.99
CA LEU A 166 19.07 -4.25 3.79
C LEU A 166 19.68 -3.10 4.61
N CYS A 167 19.03 -1.96 4.70
CA CYS A 167 19.47 -0.84 5.55
C CYS A 167 19.54 -1.23 7.03
N LEU A 168 18.63 -2.08 7.51
CA LEU A 168 18.60 -2.50 8.92
C LEU A 168 19.60 -3.61 9.24
N TYR A 169 19.78 -4.56 8.33
CA TYR A 169 20.50 -5.81 8.61
C TYR A 169 21.82 -5.97 7.86
N TRP A 170 22.07 -5.19 6.79
CA TRP A 170 23.24 -5.35 5.95
C TRP A 170 24.09 -4.08 5.81
N ARG A 171 25.19 -4.03 6.52
CA ARG A 171 26.07 -2.84 6.61
C ARG A 171 26.83 -2.48 5.33
N ARG A 172 26.81 -3.33 4.31
CA ARG A 172 27.51 -3.09 3.04
C ARG A 172 26.64 -2.48 1.96
N LEU A 173 25.37 -2.18 2.26
CA LEU A 173 24.49 -1.54 1.30
C LEU A 173 25.04 -0.17 0.93
N THR A 174 25.20 0.05 -0.39
CA THR A 174 25.62 1.34 -0.95
C THR A 174 24.43 2.08 -1.53
N VAL A 175 24.55 3.41 -1.69
CA VAL A 175 23.49 4.22 -2.31
C VAL A 175 23.19 3.77 -3.75
N PRO A 176 24.20 3.51 -4.63
CA PRO A 176 23.93 2.97 -5.96
C PRO A 176 23.24 1.62 -5.93
N GLY A 177 23.64 0.73 -5.01
CA GLY A 177 22.99 -0.58 -4.86
C GLY A 177 21.55 -0.48 -4.44
N ALA A 178 21.22 0.39 -3.48
CA ALA A 178 19.85 0.65 -3.06
C ALA A 178 18.99 1.18 -4.24
N LEU A 179 19.48 2.19 -4.96
CA LEU A 179 18.77 2.74 -6.11
C LEU A 179 18.57 1.73 -7.24
N ALA A 180 19.61 0.97 -7.57
CA ALA A 180 19.54 -0.08 -8.60
C ALA A 180 18.51 -1.16 -8.20
N GLY A 181 18.51 -1.58 -6.93
CA GLY A 181 17.54 -2.52 -6.40
C GLY A 181 16.10 -2.00 -6.47
N MET A 182 15.88 -0.75 -6.06
CA MET A 182 14.56 -0.10 -6.14
C MET A 182 14.01 -0.05 -7.57
N VAL A 183 14.84 0.35 -8.53
CA VAL A 183 14.47 0.40 -9.95
C VAL A 183 14.20 -1.01 -10.47
N ALA A 184 15.07 -1.98 -10.16
CA ALA A 184 14.89 -3.37 -10.56
C ALA A 184 13.59 -3.96 -10.00
N GLY A 185 13.27 -3.69 -8.73
CA GLY A 185 12.01 -4.12 -8.11
C GLY A 185 10.79 -3.56 -8.82
N ALA A 186 10.78 -2.25 -9.12
CA ALA A 186 9.69 -1.60 -9.85
C ALA A 186 9.51 -2.17 -11.26
N VAL A 187 10.62 -2.32 -12.00
CA VAL A 187 10.61 -2.87 -13.38
C VAL A 187 10.12 -4.32 -13.38
N LEU A 188 10.60 -5.14 -12.44
CA LEU A 188 10.20 -6.54 -12.35
C LEU A 188 8.71 -6.69 -12.03
N VAL A 189 8.13 -5.87 -11.15
CA VAL A 189 6.67 -5.88 -10.92
C VAL A 189 5.93 -5.53 -12.19
N ALA A 190 6.35 -4.47 -12.89
CA ALA A 190 5.69 -4.05 -14.12
C ALA A 190 5.79 -5.11 -15.24
N VAL A 191 6.95 -5.72 -15.42
CA VAL A 191 7.15 -6.77 -16.42
C VAL A 191 6.36 -8.03 -16.07
N TRP A 192 6.47 -8.50 -14.81
CA TRP A 192 5.81 -9.73 -14.37
C TRP A 192 4.29 -9.65 -14.44
N GLY A 193 3.71 -8.55 -13.95
CA GLY A 193 2.26 -8.36 -13.95
C GLY A 193 1.65 -8.11 -15.33
N ASN A 194 2.48 -7.75 -16.35
CA ASN A 194 2.02 -7.61 -17.72
C ASN A 194 2.37 -8.83 -18.61
N THR A 195 2.93 -9.88 -18.01
CA THR A 195 3.32 -11.08 -18.76
C THR A 195 2.28 -12.17 -18.51
N ASP A 196 1.42 -12.41 -19.51
CA ASP A 196 0.41 -13.47 -19.47
C ASP A 196 1.07 -14.84 -19.52
N GLY A 197 1.25 -15.47 -18.37
CA GLY A 197 1.82 -16.83 -18.27
C GLY A 197 0.80 -17.97 -18.33
N GLY A 198 -0.49 -17.65 -18.35
CA GLY A 198 -1.60 -18.62 -18.26
C GLY A 198 -1.70 -19.29 -16.87
N PRO A 199 -2.82 -19.93 -16.55
CA PRO A 199 -3.02 -20.62 -15.27
C PRO A 199 -1.99 -21.72 -15.05
N GLY A 200 -1.28 -21.68 -13.91
CA GLY A 200 -0.24 -22.67 -13.55
C GLY A 200 1.13 -22.43 -14.17
N GLY A 201 1.36 -21.31 -14.87
CA GLY A 201 2.67 -20.90 -15.35
C GLY A 201 3.54 -20.25 -14.27
N ILE A 202 4.83 -20.03 -14.60
CA ILE A 202 5.77 -19.34 -13.69
C ILE A 202 5.27 -17.92 -13.35
N PHE A 203 4.61 -17.26 -14.29
CA PHE A 203 4.08 -15.92 -14.15
C PHE A 203 2.75 -15.82 -13.37
N ASP A 204 2.16 -16.97 -12.99
CA ASP A 204 1.00 -17.04 -12.11
C ASP A 204 1.34 -16.78 -10.62
N ILE A 205 2.64 -16.72 -10.31
CA ILE A 205 3.12 -16.35 -8.97
C ILE A 205 2.95 -14.85 -8.79
N TYR A 206 2.38 -14.45 -7.64
CA TYR A 206 2.19 -13.04 -7.30
C TYR A 206 3.49 -12.23 -7.47
N GLU A 207 3.46 -11.21 -8.27
CA GLU A 207 4.59 -10.42 -8.78
C GLU A 207 5.49 -9.83 -7.70
N LEU A 208 4.97 -9.62 -6.50
CA LEU A 208 5.75 -9.15 -5.35
C LEU A 208 6.92 -10.08 -5.04
N LEU A 209 6.73 -11.40 -5.12
CA LEU A 209 7.75 -12.38 -4.71
C LEU A 209 8.97 -12.36 -5.62
N PRO A 210 8.84 -12.56 -6.96
CA PRO A 210 9.99 -12.50 -7.85
C PRO A 210 10.65 -11.13 -7.89
N ALA A 211 9.87 -10.05 -7.82
CA ALA A 211 10.41 -8.69 -7.81
C ALA A 211 11.17 -8.37 -6.52
N PHE A 212 10.70 -8.86 -5.38
CA PHE A 212 11.39 -8.72 -4.10
C PHE A 212 12.76 -9.42 -4.11
N VAL A 213 12.82 -10.65 -4.61
CA VAL A 213 14.06 -11.42 -4.75
C VAL A 213 15.00 -10.76 -5.77
N GLY A 214 14.47 -10.33 -6.91
CA GLY A 214 15.24 -9.63 -7.94
C GLY A 214 15.84 -8.32 -7.43
N HIS A 215 15.09 -7.54 -6.66
CA HIS A 215 15.60 -6.34 -5.99
C HIS A 215 16.79 -6.70 -5.06
N LEU A 216 16.62 -7.70 -4.19
CA LEU A 216 17.69 -8.12 -3.28
C LEU A 216 18.96 -8.52 -4.06
N ALA A 217 18.80 -9.32 -5.12
CA ALA A 217 19.93 -9.76 -5.94
C ALA A 217 20.66 -8.58 -6.58
N VAL A 218 19.94 -7.63 -7.17
CA VAL A 218 20.52 -6.44 -7.81
C VAL A 218 21.15 -5.51 -6.77
N ALA A 219 20.47 -5.23 -5.67
CA ALA A 219 21.01 -4.37 -4.62
C ALA A 219 22.30 -4.92 -4.02
N VAL A 220 22.35 -6.22 -3.77
CA VAL A 220 23.56 -6.89 -3.24
C VAL A 220 24.66 -6.95 -4.29
N GLY A 221 24.33 -7.23 -5.55
CA GLY A 221 25.32 -7.35 -6.63
C GLY A 221 25.96 -6.01 -7.01
N VAL A 222 25.26 -4.89 -6.84
CA VAL A 222 25.76 -3.53 -7.15
C VAL A 222 26.46 -2.90 -5.94
N SER A 223 26.21 -3.37 -4.73
CA SER A 223 26.83 -2.84 -3.50
C SER A 223 28.18 -3.43 -3.21
#